data_35a7ca09de0f67fa900257a3ec9da3b0
#
_entry.id   35a7ca09de0f67fa900257a3ec9da3b0
#
_cell.length_a   1.000
_cell.length_b   1.000
_cell.length_c   1.000
_cell.angle_alpha   90.00
_cell.angle_beta   90.00
_cell.angle_gamma   90.00
#
_symmetry.space_group_name_H-M   'P 1'
#
loop_
_entity.id
_entity.type
_entity.pdbx_description
1 polymer ?
#
loop_
_entity_poly.entity_id
_entity_poly.type
_entity_poly.pdbx_seq_one_letter_code
_entity_poly.pdbx_strand_id
1 'polypeptide(L)'
;MAETFLQLLPPDRTTTIQTEAQLNQVEYQACIFLIDRYHDELYSSFNITPAEGFERFVAKRKAEFLAGRYCASTVLTRLGHGNTQIPIGASRAPVWPDGILGSITHSHEYACCVAVSTASSSLRGIGIDAEKIMAPHRADRLYSHIVSEAEKHFLQSLPCPWPTVLSLVFSAKESLFKTLYPAVRQYFDFLHAEVINIDFTTQSMTLKLLKDLTADIRCNSQYPARFEIGEDRVETLIYY
;
A
#
# COMPACT_ATOMS: atom_id res chain seq x y z
N MET A 1 -22.84 7.74 15.48
CA MET A 1 -22.77 8.11 14.03
C MET A 1 -21.36 7.84 13.46
N ALA A 2 -20.26 8.13 14.18
CA ALA A 2 -18.91 7.81 13.73
C ALA A 2 -18.67 6.30 13.52
N GLU A 3 -19.22 5.45 14.37
CA GLU A 3 -19.10 3.99 14.29
C GLU A 3 -19.75 3.38 13.03
N THR A 4 -20.70 4.07 12.41
CA THR A 4 -21.33 3.61 11.16
C THR A 4 -20.58 4.01 9.89
N PHE A 5 -19.66 4.97 9.94
CA PHE A 5 -18.83 5.36 8.79
C PHE A 5 -17.66 4.40 8.61
N LEU A 6 -16.98 4.02 9.68
CA LEU A 6 -15.73 3.27 9.63
C LEU A 6 -15.72 2.14 10.66
N GLN A 7 -15.28 0.97 10.23
CA GLN A 7 -15.03 -0.20 11.07
C GLN A 7 -13.56 -0.63 10.93
N LEU A 8 -12.81 -0.58 12.02
CA LEU A 8 -11.48 -1.17 12.07
C LEU A 8 -11.58 -2.68 11.92
N LEU A 9 -10.71 -3.24 11.11
CA LEU A 9 -10.55 -4.69 11.01
C LEU A 9 -9.62 -5.18 12.14
N PRO A 10 -9.88 -6.38 12.71
CA PRO A 10 -8.99 -6.97 13.69
C PRO A 10 -7.56 -7.12 13.13
N PRO A 11 -6.52 -6.92 13.94
CA PRO A 11 -5.13 -7.07 13.52
C PRO A 11 -4.73 -8.51 13.18
N ASP A 12 -5.54 -9.51 13.56
CA ASP A 12 -5.32 -10.93 13.33
C ASP A 12 -5.42 -11.37 11.85
N ARG A 13 -5.97 -10.54 10.97
CA ARG A 13 -5.89 -10.76 9.51
C ARG A 13 -4.48 -10.57 8.92
N THR A 14 -3.54 -10.12 9.72
CA THR A 14 -2.14 -9.85 9.33
C THR A 14 -1.22 -11.07 9.40
N THR A 15 -1.70 -12.26 9.65
CA THR A 15 -0.89 -13.45 9.91
C THR A 15 0.06 -13.82 8.78
N THR A 16 -0.28 -13.51 7.54
CA THR A 16 0.59 -13.83 6.39
C THR A 16 1.70 -12.80 6.18
N ILE A 17 1.43 -11.53 6.52
CA ILE A 17 2.37 -10.42 6.33
C ILE A 17 3.44 -10.38 7.44
N GLN A 18 3.14 -10.87 8.66
CA GLN A 18 4.00 -10.74 9.84
C GLN A 18 4.88 -11.95 10.18
N THR A 19 4.90 -12.99 9.34
CA THR A 19 5.63 -14.24 9.66
C THR A 19 7.16 -14.15 9.56
N GLU A 20 7.74 -13.07 9.05
CA GLU A 20 9.19 -12.88 9.00
C GLU A 20 9.71 -12.08 10.20
N ALA A 21 10.87 -12.52 10.74
CA ALA A 21 11.51 -11.85 11.87
C ALA A 21 11.77 -10.33 11.65
N GLN A 22 11.97 -9.93 10.40
CA GLN A 22 12.14 -8.53 10.01
C GLN A 22 10.86 -7.69 10.11
N LEU A 23 9.69 -8.34 10.08
CA LEU A 23 8.38 -7.69 10.14
C LEU A 23 7.75 -7.74 11.54
N ASN A 24 8.37 -8.39 12.51
CA ASN A 24 7.83 -8.54 13.88
C ASN A 24 7.56 -7.21 14.61
N GLN A 25 8.08 -6.09 14.09
CA GLN A 25 7.92 -4.76 14.67
C GLN A 25 7.14 -3.80 13.76
N VAL A 26 6.63 -4.32 12.65
CA VAL A 26 5.77 -3.56 11.74
C VAL A 26 4.36 -3.55 12.32
N GLU A 27 3.88 -2.37 12.60
CA GLU A 27 2.48 -2.16 12.97
C GLU A 27 1.62 -2.05 11.72
N TYR A 28 0.46 -2.68 11.76
CA TYR A 28 -0.52 -2.68 10.68
C TYR A 28 -1.91 -2.34 11.21
N GLN A 29 -2.68 -1.63 10.43
CA GLN A 29 -4.10 -1.42 10.65
C GLN A 29 -4.84 -1.28 9.33
N ALA A 30 -5.96 -2.00 9.20
CA ALA A 30 -6.91 -1.83 8.11
C ALA A 30 -8.29 -1.45 8.63
N CYS A 31 -9.10 -0.87 7.75
CA CYS A 31 -10.51 -0.58 7.99
C CYS A 31 -11.34 -0.73 6.72
N ILE A 32 -12.63 -0.99 6.93
CA ILE A 32 -13.68 -0.80 5.93
C ILE A 32 -14.40 0.50 6.28
N PHE A 33 -14.75 1.30 5.27
CA PHE A 33 -15.51 2.53 5.44
C PHE A 33 -16.58 2.65 4.36
N LEU A 34 -17.64 3.43 4.61
CA LEU A 34 -18.76 3.59 3.71
C LEU A 34 -18.79 5.02 3.18
N ILE A 35 -18.59 5.21 1.88
CA ILE A 35 -18.55 6.53 1.25
C ILE A 35 -19.89 7.27 1.37
N ASP A 36 -20.99 6.56 1.30
CA ASP A 36 -22.35 7.11 1.44
C ASP A 36 -22.68 7.57 2.87
N ARG A 37 -21.89 7.20 3.86
CA ARG A 37 -21.98 7.64 5.25
C ARG A 37 -21.00 8.76 5.60
N TYR A 38 -20.23 9.21 4.64
CA TYR A 38 -19.26 10.28 4.85
C TYR A 38 -19.93 11.64 5.00
N HIS A 39 -19.45 12.44 5.96
CA HIS A 39 -19.71 13.86 6.11
C HIS A 39 -18.50 14.57 6.75
N ASP A 40 -18.34 15.86 6.51
CA ASP A 40 -17.12 16.59 6.84
C ASP A 40 -16.81 16.65 8.36
N GLU A 41 -17.84 16.60 9.23
CA GLU A 41 -17.69 16.61 10.70
C GLU A 41 -16.96 15.36 11.24
N LEU A 42 -16.88 14.28 10.46
CA LEU A 42 -16.14 13.07 10.84
C LEU A 42 -14.66 13.35 11.06
N TYR A 43 -14.07 14.31 10.38
CA TYR A 43 -12.67 14.69 10.61
C TYR A 43 -12.42 15.11 12.06
N SER A 44 -13.30 15.94 12.62
CA SER A 44 -13.23 16.33 14.04
C SER A 44 -13.48 15.14 14.97
N SER A 45 -14.46 14.28 14.62
CA SER A 45 -14.81 13.10 15.42
C SER A 45 -13.69 12.09 15.52
N PHE A 46 -12.89 11.94 14.45
CA PHE A 46 -11.71 11.04 14.40
C PHE A 46 -10.41 11.75 14.75
N ASN A 47 -10.44 13.04 15.11
CA ASN A 47 -9.26 13.86 15.40
C ASN A 47 -8.23 13.84 14.25
N ILE A 48 -8.69 13.92 13.01
CA ILE A 48 -7.84 13.98 11.81
C ILE A 48 -7.92 15.38 11.20
N THR A 49 -6.76 15.99 10.95
CA THR A 49 -6.67 17.27 10.28
C THR A 49 -6.94 17.11 8.78
N PRO A 50 -7.90 17.86 8.21
CA PRO A 50 -8.13 17.87 6.78
C PRO A 50 -6.88 18.26 5.98
N ALA A 51 -6.75 17.75 4.75
CA ALA A 51 -5.68 18.15 3.86
C ALA A 51 -5.86 19.60 3.38
N GLU A 52 -4.78 20.25 2.98
CA GLU A 52 -4.85 21.56 2.32
C GLU A 52 -5.69 21.47 1.03
N GLY A 53 -6.58 22.43 0.83
CA GLY A 53 -7.52 22.42 -0.30
C GLY A 53 -8.63 21.39 -0.21
N PHE A 54 -8.86 20.83 0.99
CA PHE A 54 -9.88 19.82 1.27
C PHE A 54 -11.28 20.15 0.73
N GLU A 55 -11.68 21.43 0.77
CA GLU A 55 -12.98 21.90 0.27
C GLU A 55 -13.20 21.61 -1.23
N ARG A 56 -12.13 21.42 -1.98
CA ARG A 56 -12.18 21.10 -3.43
C ARG A 56 -12.28 19.60 -3.72
N PHE A 57 -12.11 18.75 -2.71
CA PHE A 57 -12.14 17.31 -2.90
C PHE A 57 -13.58 16.81 -2.97
N VAL A 58 -13.82 15.84 -3.85
CA VAL A 58 -15.09 15.10 -3.87
C VAL A 58 -15.22 14.22 -2.62
N ALA A 59 -16.45 13.94 -2.21
CA ALA A 59 -16.76 13.19 -0.99
C ALA A 59 -15.99 11.84 -0.90
N LYS A 60 -15.91 11.12 -2.01
CA LYS A 60 -15.10 9.88 -2.09
C LYS A 60 -13.65 10.12 -1.66
N ARG A 61 -12.98 11.15 -2.21
CA ARG A 61 -11.57 11.44 -1.89
C ARG A 61 -11.38 11.85 -0.44
N LYS A 62 -12.33 12.60 0.10
CA LYS A 62 -12.36 13.01 1.50
C LYS A 62 -12.49 11.79 2.43
N ALA A 63 -13.42 10.88 2.13
CA ALA A 63 -13.64 9.65 2.87
C ALA A 63 -12.39 8.74 2.86
N GLU A 64 -11.79 8.53 1.70
CA GLU A 64 -10.56 7.76 1.52
C GLU A 64 -9.40 8.33 2.33
N PHE A 65 -9.21 9.66 2.28
CA PHE A 65 -8.17 10.33 3.04
C PHE A 65 -8.39 10.16 4.55
N LEU A 66 -9.61 10.39 5.03
CA LEU A 66 -9.96 10.23 6.43
C LEU A 66 -9.67 8.81 6.91
N ALA A 67 -10.16 7.80 6.19
CA ALA A 67 -9.97 6.39 6.54
C ALA A 67 -8.49 6.00 6.59
N GLY A 68 -7.71 6.39 5.57
CA GLY A 68 -6.27 6.12 5.54
C GLY A 68 -5.50 6.80 6.68
N ARG A 69 -5.86 8.05 7.01
CA ARG A 69 -5.23 8.80 8.12
C ARG A 69 -5.63 8.24 9.49
N TYR A 70 -6.84 7.74 9.63
CA TYR A 70 -7.27 7.09 10.86
C TYR A 70 -6.54 5.76 11.10
N CYS A 71 -6.35 4.94 10.07
CA CYS A 71 -5.49 3.75 10.15
C CYS A 71 -4.06 4.13 10.58
N ALA A 72 -3.51 5.18 9.97
CA ALA A 72 -2.16 5.65 10.29
C ALA A 72 -2.05 6.20 11.72
N SER A 73 -3.04 6.96 12.19
CA SER A 73 -3.10 7.43 13.59
C SER A 73 -3.13 6.27 14.59
N THR A 74 -3.88 5.21 14.27
CA THR A 74 -3.96 3.99 15.10
C THR A 74 -2.60 3.30 15.19
N VAL A 75 -1.91 3.12 14.05
CA VAL A 75 -0.57 2.53 13.98
C VAL A 75 0.44 3.39 14.73
N LEU A 76 0.45 4.71 14.52
CA LEU A 76 1.35 5.64 15.21
C LEU A 76 1.13 5.63 16.73
N THR A 77 -0.11 5.49 17.19
CA THR A 77 -0.39 5.38 18.63
C THR A 77 0.28 4.16 19.24
N ARG A 78 0.26 3.01 18.55
CA ARG A 78 0.95 1.79 19.01
C ARG A 78 2.47 1.94 19.00
N LEU A 79 3.02 2.75 18.08
CA LEU A 79 4.44 3.08 18.02
C LEU A 79 4.87 4.20 18.98
N GLY A 80 3.97 4.70 19.85
CA GLY A 80 4.27 5.75 20.83
C GLY A 80 4.16 7.19 20.29
N HIS A 81 3.65 7.37 19.06
CA HIS A 81 3.46 8.67 18.40
C HIS A 81 1.98 9.09 18.37
N GLY A 82 1.24 8.88 19.46
CA GLY A 82 -0.16 9.27 19.57
C GLY A 82 -0.37 10.77 19.31
N ASN A 83 -1.52 11.13 18.72
CA ASN A 83 -1.91 12.49 18.33
C ASN A 83 -1.04 13.15 17.23
N THR A 84 -0.13 12.42 16.59
CA THR A 84 0.64 12.95 15.48
C THR A 84 -0.19 12.95 14.20
N GLN A 85 -0.28 14.11 13.56
CA GLN A 85 -0.93 14.24 12.24
C GLN A 85 0.07 13.91 11.13
N ILE A 86 -0.43 13.29 10.06
CA ILE A 86 0.37 12.96 8.87
C ILE A 86 -0.10 13.85 7.71
N PRO A 87 0.57 14.98 7.45
CA PRO A 87 0.20 15.87 6.35
C PRO A 87 0.54 15.25 4.98
N ILE A 88 0.05 15.89 3.93
CA ILE A 88 0.46 15.61 2.56
C ILE A 88 1.71 16.47 2.27
N GLY A 89 2.80 15.81 1.91
CA GLY A 89 4.02 16.47 1.46
C GLY A 89 4.09 16.67 -0.05
N ALA A 90 5.28 16.99 -0.53
CA ALA A 90 5.57 17.06 -1.96
C ALA A 90 5.18 15.74 -2.65
N SER A 91 4.74 15.86 -3.92
CA SER A 91 4.33 14.70 -4.73
C SER A 91 3.21 13.84 -4.09
N ARG A 92 2.40 14.44 -3.19
CA ARG A 92 1.30 13.80 -2.47
C ARG A 92 1.70 12.66 -1.52
N ALA A 93 2.98 12.48 -1.26
CA ALA A 93 3.45 11.49 -0.31
C ALA A 93 3.08 11.90 1.14
N PRO A 94 2.76 10.95 2.05
CA PRO A 94 2.57 11.25 3.46
C PRO A 94 3.90 11.69 4.09
N VAL A 95 3.84 12.69 4.98
CA VAL A 95 4.99 13.12 5.77
C VAL A 95 4.94 12.42 7.13
N TRP A 96 5.79 11.46 7.31
CA TRP A 96 5.90 10.69 8.55
C TRP A 96 6.72 11.44 9.61
N PRO A 97 6.47 11.20 10.92
CA PRO A 97 7.34 11.71 11.97
C PRO A 97 8.78 11.18 11.83
N ASP A 98 9.73 11.93 12.36
CA ASP A 98 11.13 11.49 12.41
C ASP A 98 11.25 10.13 13.09
N GLY A 99 12.05 9.24 12.50
CA GLY A 99 12.24 7.89 13.01
C GLY A 99 11.13 6.90 12.67
N ILE A 100 10.14 7.27 11.84
CA ILE A 100 9.08 6.38 11.37
C ILE A 100 9.18 6.19 9.86
N LEU A 101 9.17 4.93 9.42
CA LEU A 101 8.85 4.54 8.05
C LEU A 101 7.41 4.07 7.99
N GLY A 102 6.68 4.45 6.96
CA GLY A 102 5.30 3.99 6.82
C GLY A 102 4.73 4.17 5.42
N SER A 103 3.61 3.51 5.19
CA SER A 103 2.87 3.56 3.94
C SER A 103 1.38 3.44 4.19
N ILE A 104 0.60 4.16 3.39
CA ILE A 104 -0.86 4.18 3.45
C ILE A 104 -1.39 3.84 2.06
N THR A 105 -2.44 3.04 2.03
CA THR A 105 -3.21 2.79 0.81
C THR A 105 -4.71 2.84 1.09
N HIS A 106 -5.47 3.07 0.04
CA HIS A 106 -6.93 2.97 0.04
C HIS A 106 -7.40 2.58 -1.36
N SER A 107 -8.35 1.69 -1.44
CA SER A 107 -8.99 1.27 -2.68
C SER A 107 -10.46 0.96 -2.40
N HIS A 108 -11.35 1.67 -3.10
CA HIS A 108 -12.79 1.58 -2.86
C HIS A 108 -13.12 1.91 -1.40
N GLU A 109 -13.87 1.08 -0.69
CA GLU A 109 -14.25 1.28 0.70
C GLU A 109 -13.32 0.56 1.69
N TYR A 110 -12.06 0.42 1.33
CA TYR A 110 -11.01 -0.19 2.14
C TYR A 110 -9.81 0.75 2.26
N ALA A 111 -9.21 0.81 3.43
CA ALA A 111 -7.94 1.50 3.65
C ALA A 111 -7.07 0.70 4.61
N CYS A 112 -5.76 0.77 4.41
CA CYS A 112 -4.82 0.22 5.39
C CYS A 112 -3.53 1.04 5.47
N CYS A 113 -2.81 0.82 6.54
CA CYS A 113 -1.55 1.46 6.86
C CYS A 113 -0.60 0.47 7.50
N VAL A 114 0.67 0.58 7.13
CA VAL A 114 1.81 -0.03 7.84
C VAL A 114 2.75 1.06 8.30
N ALA A 115 3.37 0.88 9.47
CA ALA A 115 4.51 1.69 9.88
C ALA A 115 5.42 0.93 10.83
N VAL A 116 6.67 1.39 10.93
CA VAL A 116 7.71 0.81 11.79
C VAL A 116 8.64 1.92 12.30
N SER A 117 9.12 1.76 13.53
CA SER A 117 10.17 2.64 14.07
C SER A 117 11.54 2.23 13.53
N THR A 118 12.30 3.18 13.01
CA THR A 118 13.69 2.95 12.56
C THR A 118 14.65 2.67 13.72
N ALA A 119 14.27 3.01 14.96
CA ALA A 119 15.05 2.67 16.13
C ALA A 119 15.00 1.17 16.48
N SER A 120 13.96 0.48 16.05
CA SER A 120 13.73 -0.93 16.35
C SER A 120 13.81 -1.84 15.11
N SER A 121 14.06 -1.29 13.94
CA SER A 121 14.10 -2.02 12.67
C SER A 121 15.29 -1.61 11.80
N SER A 122 15.85 -2.57 11.07
CA SER A 122 16.88 -2.33 10.05
C SER A 122 16.31 -1.95 8.67
N LEU A 123 14.99 -1.87 8.55
CA LEU A 123 14.35 -1.54 7.28
C LEU A 123 14.70 -0.12 6.84
N ARG A 124 14.94 0.04 5.56
CA ARG A 124 15.22 1.32 4.88
C ARG A 124 14.01 1.86 4.13
N GLY A 125 13.02 1.01 3.88
CA GLY A 125 11.78 1.37 3.22
C GLY A 125 10.70 0.32 3.43
N ILE A 126 9.45 0.77 3.43
CA ILE A 126 8.26 -0.08 3.54
C ILE A 126 7.13 0.52 2.71
N GLY A 127 6.42 -0.31 1.95
CA GLY A 127 5.29 0.12 1.11
C GLY A 127 4.19 -0.91 1.10
N ILE A 128 2.97 -0.47 1.29
CA ILE A 128 1.76 -1.28 1.21
C ILE A 128 0.83 -0.76 0.14
N ASP A 129 0.19 -1.67 -0.56
CA ASP A 129 -0.87 -1.34 -1.50
C ASP A 129 -1.99 -2.38 -1.46
N ALA A 130 -3.22 -1.93 -1.73
CA ALA A 130 -4.39 -2.77 -1.80
C ALA A 130 -5.25 -2.36 -2.98
N GLU A 131 -5.62 -3.33 -3.83
CA GLU A 131 -6.40 -3.09 -5.04
C GLU A 131 -7.57 -4.06 -5.18
N LYS A 132 -8.68 -3.54 -5.66
CA LYS A 132 -9.79 -4.40 -6.06
C LYS A 132 -9.39 -5.22 -7.29
N ILE A 133 -9.74 -6.52 -7.29
CA ILE A 133 -9.49 -7.39 -8.44
C ILE A 133 -10.17 -6.79 -9.67
N MET A 134 -9.38 -6.58 -10.72
CA MET A 134 -9.84 -5.97 -11.96
C MET A 134 -10.88 -6.84 -12.66
N ALA A 135 -11.88 -6.20 -13.26
CA ALA A 135 -12.73 -6.90 -14.20
C ALA A 135 -11.92 -7.35 -15.45
N PRO A 136 -12.24 -8.50 -16.08
CA PRO A 136 -11.45 -9.05 -17.19
C PRO A 136 -11.17 -8.03 -18.32
N HIS A 137 -12.20 -7.31 -18.77
CA HIS A 137 -12.06 -6.31 -19.84
C HIS A 137 -11.14 -5.13 -19.44
N ARG A 138 -11.05 -4.79 -18.15
CA ARG A 138 -10.14 -3.76 -17.64
C ARG A 138 -8.70 -4.28 -17.61
N ALA A 139 -8.50 -5.52 -17.18
CA ALA A 139 -7.19 -6.16 -17.20
C ALA A 139 -6.61 -6.20 -18.62
N ASP A 140 -7.40 -6.64 -19.61
CA ASP A 140 -6.99 -6.71 -21.00
C ASP A 140 -6.66 -5.34 -21.62
N ARG A 141 -7.27 -4.28 -21.12
CA ARG A 141 -7.00 -2.91 -21.59
C ARG A 141 -5.78 -2.26 -20.93
N LEU A 142 -5.48 -2.60 -19.68
CA LEU A 142 -4.47 -1.90 -18.87
C LEU A 142 -3.13 -2.64 -18.82
N TYR A 143 -3.06 -3.93 -19.13
CA TYR A 143 -1.85 -4.72 -18.90
C TYR A 143 -0.59 -4.11 -19.49
N SER A 144 -0.65 -3.55 -20.70
CA SER A 144 0.52 -2.99 -21.40
C SER A 144 1.14 -1.77 -20.72
N HIS A 145 0.41 -1.12 -19.81
CA HIS A 145 0.92 -0.06 -18.94
C HIS A 145 1.53 -0.58 -17.63
N ILE A 146 1.28 -1.86 -17.30
CA ILE A 146 1.68 -2.45 -16.02
C ILE A 146 2.83 -3.45 -16.22
N VAL A 147 2.75 -4.27 -17.27
CA VAL A 147 3.69 -5.37 -17.54
C VAL A 147 4.15 -5.37 -19.00
N SER A 148 5.37 -5.85 -19.25
CA SER A 148 5.86 -6.12 -20.61
C SER A 148 5.20 -7.37 -21.18
N GLU A 149 5.30 -7.60 -22.49
CA GLU A 149 4.80 -8.84 -23.11
C GLU A 149 5.49 -10.10 -22.58
N ALA A 150 6.79 -10.01 -22.28
CA ALA A 150 7.53 -11.13 -21.69
C ALA A 150 7.04 -11.45 -20.26
N GLU A 151 6.86 -10.41 -19.43
CA GLU A 151 6.32 -10.55 -18.06
C GLU A 151 4.88 -11.11 -18.12
N LYS A 152 4.03 -10.59 -19.03
CA LYS A 152 2.66 -11.09 -19.24
C LYS A 152 2.64 -12.57 -19.56
N HIS A 153 3.50 -13.03 -20.48
CA HIS A 153 3.57 -14.44 -20.84
C HIS A 153 3.88 -15.34 -19.63
N PHE A 154 4.85 -14.94 -18.82
CA PHE A 154 5.16 -15.61 -17.55
C PHE A 154 3.94 -15.62 -16.61
N LEU A 155 3.32 -14.47 -16.39
CA LEU A 155 2.20 -14.32 -15.44
C LEU A 155 0.96 -15.10 -15.86
N GLN A 156 0.69 -15.21 -17.16
CA GLN A 156 -0.43 -16.00 -17.70
C GLN A 156 -0.21 -17.52 -17.60
N SER A 157 1.02 -17.98 -17.38
CA SER A 157 1.31 -19.40 -17.12
C SER A 157 1.01 -19.84 -15.68
N LEU A 158 0.72 -18.89 -14.78
CA LEU A 158 0.49 -19.16 -13.37
C LEU A 158 -0.92 -19.74 -13.12
N PRO A 159 -1.09 -20.58 -12.07
CA PRO A 159 -2.37 -21.22 -11.75
C PRO A 159 -3.34 -20.28 -11.02
N CYS A 160 -3.54 -19.08 -11.53
CA CYS A 160 -4.42 -18.06 -10.96
C CYS A 160 -5.08 -17.26 -12.10
N PRO A 161 -6.35 -16.83 -11.99
CA PRO A 161 -7.02 -16.07 -13.03
C PRO A 161 -6.25 -14.79 -13.41
N TRP A 162 -6.13 -14.53 -14.70
CA TRP A 162 -5.38 -13.39 -15.24
C TRP A 162 -5.73 -12.03 -14.61
N PRO A 163 -7.02 -11.66 -14.42
CA PRO A 163 -7.36 -10.40 -13.77
C PRO A 163 -6.84 -10.30 -12.33
N THR A 164 -6.84 -11.43 -11.60
CA THR A 164 -6.32 -11.48 -10.22
C THR A 164 -4.80 -11.32 -10.22
N VAL A 165 -4.10 -12.05 -11.08
CA VAL A 165 -2.63 -11.95 -11.20
C VAL A 165 -2.22 -10.54 -11.62
N LEU A 166 -2.90 -9.94 -12.61
CA LEU A 166 -2.57 -8.58 -13.03
C LEU A 166 -2.84 -7.53 -11.93
N SER A 167 -3.93 -7.68 -11.18
CA SER A 167 -4.22 -6.82 -10.03
C SER A 167 -3.16 -6.95 -8.94
N LEU A 168 -2.72 -8.18 -8.68
CA LEU A 168 -1.66 -8.48 -7.72
C LEU A 168 -0.33 -7.83 -8.13
N VAL A 169 0.05 -7.96 -9.40
CA VAL A 169 1.28 -7.35 -9.93
C VAL A 169 1.20 -5.83 -9.94
N PHE A 170 0.04 -5.27 -10.29
CA PHE A 170 -0.20 -3.82 -10.21
C PHE A 170 -0.01 -3.31 -8.78
N SER A 171 -0.67 -3.94 -7.81
CA SER A 171 -0.53 -3.61 -6.39
C SER A 171 0.93 -3.77 -5.91
N ALA A 172 1.63 -4.83 -6.32
CA ALA A 172 3.03 -5.04 -5.95
C ALA A 172 3.96 -3.94 -6.51
N LYS A 173 3.74 -3.50 -7.75
CA LYS A 173 4.51 -2.40 -8.35
C LYS A 173 4.20 -1.04 -7.69
N GLU A 174 2.95 -0.81 -7.26
CA GLU A 174 2.58 0.35 -6.43
C GLU A 174 3.26 0.28 -5.04
N SER A 175 3.27 -0.89 -4.40
CA SER A 175 3.99 -1.10 -3.14
C SER A 175 5.48 -0.85 -3.29
N LEU A 176 6.10 -1.31 -4.38
CA LEU A 176 7.51 -1.06 -4.68
C LEU A 176 7.78 0.45 -4.85
N PHE A 177 6.91 1.14 -5.59
CA PHE A 177 7.02 2.59 -5.73
C PHE A 177 6.97 3.29 -4.36
N LYS A 178 5.99 2.97 -3.52
CA LYS A 178 5.83 3.55 -2.17
C LYS A 178 7.03 3.24 -1.28
N THR A 179 7.60 2.03 -1.40
CA THR A 179 8.78 1.57 -0.65
C THR A 179 10.03 2.39 -1.00
N LEU A 180 10.26 2.63 -2.29
CA LEU A 180 11.49 3.24 -2.80
C LEU A 180 11.40 4.77 -2.90
N TYR A 181 10.19 5.32 -3.05
CA TYR A 181 9.99 6.75 -3.28
C TYR A 181 10.66 7.67 -2.24
N PRO A 182 10.68 7.37 -0.92
CA PRO A 182 11.36 8.22 0.06
C PRO A 182 12.86 8.41 -0.21
N ALA A 183 13.52 7.38 -0.76
CA ALA A 183 14.95 7.42 -1.13
C ALA A 183 15.18 7.96 -2.54
N VAL A 184 14.30 7.62 -3.49
CA VAL A 184 14.43 7.96 -4.92
C VAL A 184 13.97 9.39 -5.21
N ARG A 185 12.88 9.84 -4.60
CA ARG A 185 12.24 11.18 -4.77
C ARG A 185 11.95 11.57 -6.22
N GLN A 186 11.84 10.59 -7.12
CA GLN A 186 11.46 10.78 -8.51
C GLN A 186 10.44 9.69 -8.88
N TYR A 187 9.60 10.02 -9.85
CA TYR A 187 8.68 9.05 -10.43
C TYR A 187 9.46 8.01 -11.26
N PHE A 188 9.10 6.76 -11.13
CA PHE A 188 9.51 5.69 -12.03
C PHE A 188 8.30 4.84 -12.42
N ASP A 189 8.33 4.36 -13.66
CA ASP A 189 7.24 3.68 -14.31
C ASP A 189 7.13 2.20 -13.87
N PHE A 190 5.96 1.60 -13.98
CA PHE A 190 5.73 0.17 -13.73
C PHE A 190 6.62 -0.75 -14.57
N LEU A 191 6.93 -0.34 -15.81
CA LEU A 191 7.81 -1.07 -16.71
C LEU A 191 9.29 -0.98 -16.32
N HIS A 192 9.64 -0.21 -15.29
CA HIS A 192 10.99 -0.19 -14.71
C HIS A 192 11.21 -1.27 -13.65
N ALA A 193 10.21 -2.12 -13.39
CA ALA A 193 10.31 -3.30 -12.55
C ALA A 193 9.54 -4.47 -13.16
N GLU A 194 10.00 -5.70 -12.91
CA GLU A 194 9.30 -6.92 -13.29
C GLU A 194 9.17 -7.88 -12.12
N VAL A 195 8.12 -8.68 -12.11
CA VAL A 195 7.94 -9.79 -11.18
C VAL A 195 8.69 -10.99 -11.76
N ILE A 196 9.65 -11.52 -10.99
CA ILE A 196 10.49 -12.65 -11.43
C ILE A 196 10.12 -13.98 -10.76
N ASN A 197 9.37 -13.93 -9.67
CA ASN A 197 8.87 -15.12 -8.98
C ASN A 197 7.58 -14.81 -8.23
N ILE A 198 6.64 -15.76 -8.21
CA ILE A 198 5.43 -15.76 -7.37
C ILE A 198 5.22 -17.17 -6.80
N ASP A 199 5.10 -17.26 -5.49
CA ASP A 199 4.73 -18.48 -4.77
C ASP A 199 3.39 -18.25 -4.04
N PHE A 200 2.32 -18.86 -4.54
CA PHE A 200 0.99 -18.76 -3.95
C PHE A 200 0.85 -19.56 -2.65
N THR A 201 1.70 -20.54 -2.41
CA THR A 201 1.68 -21.34 -1.18
C THR A 201 2.20 -20.55 0.01
N THR A 202 3.32 -19.84 -0.19
CA THR A 202 3.92 -18.99 0.83
C THR A 202 3.45 -17.54 0.76
N GLN A 203 2.58 -17.21 -0.20
CA GLN A 203 2.08 -15.87 -0.46
C GLN A 203 3.20 -14.83 -0.57
N SER A 204 4.22 -15.19 -1.32
CA SER A 204 5.42 -14.36 -1.52
C SER A 204 5.73 -14.17 -2.99
N MET A 205 6.35 -13.05 -3.32
CA MET A 205 6.86 -12.78 -4.66
C MET A 205 8.18 -12.01 -4.59
N THR A 206 8.86 -11.92 -5.73
CA THR A 206 10.07 -11.11 -5.87
C THR A 206 9.93 -10.21 -7.08
N LEU A 207 10.15 -8.92 -6.86
CA LEU A 207 10.27 -7.93 -7.92
C LEU A 207 11.74 -7.60 -8.17
N LYS A 208 12.08 -7.34 -9.42
CA LYS A 208 13.41 -6.93 -9.86
C LYS A 208 13.34 -5.59 -10.60
N LEU A 209 14.23 -4.66 -10.26
CA LEU A 209 14.38 -3.41 -11.02
C LEU A 209 15.07 -3.66 -12.36
N LEU A 210 14.59 -2.97 -13.39
CA LEU A 210 15.13 -3.01 -14.75
C LEU A 210 15.93 -1.74 -15.11
N LYS A 211 16.03 -0.80 -14.15
CA LYS A 211 16.69 0.50 -14.35
C LYS A 211 17.36 0.96 -13.06
N ASP A 212 18.48 1.68 -13.19
CA ASP A 212 19.06 2.42 -12.08
C ASP A 212 18.17 3.59 -11.69
N LEU A 213 17.80 3.68 -10.41
CA LEU A 213 17.01 4.79 -9.87
C LEU A 213 17.87 5.79 -9.10
N THR A 214 18.87 5.30 -8.36
CA THR A 214 19.91 6.09 -7.67
C THR A 214 21.23 5.35 -7.68
N ALA A 215 22.28 5.93 -7.09
CA ALA A 215 23.58 5.27 -6.94
C ALA A 215 23.49 3.96 -6.13
N ASP A 216 22.54 3.87 -5.18
CA ASP A 216 22.38 2.72 -4.28
C ASP A 216 21.21 1.79 -4.69
N ILE A 217 20.24 2.30 -5.44
CA ILE A 217 19.06 1.56 -5.91
C ILE A 217 19.20 1.32 -7.40
N ARG A 218 19.76 0.17 -7.77
CA ARG A 218 20.23 -0.10 -9.11
C ARG A 218 19.41 -1.16 -9.85
N CYS A 219 19.59 -1.19 -11.15
CA CYS A 219 19.15 -2.27 -12.02
C CYS A 219 19.57 -3.63 -11.46
N ASN A 220 18.70 -4.63 -11.58
CA ASN A 220 18.83 -5.98 -11.02
C ASN A 220 18.71 -6.06 -9.48
N SER A 221 18.51 -4.97 -8.75
CA SER A 221 18.13 -5.05 -7.34
C SER A 221 16.80 -5.79 -7.21
N GLN A 222 16.73 -6.72 -6.24
CA GLN A 222 15.54 -7.54 -6.00
C GLN A 222 14.89 -7.15 -4.67
N TYR A 223 13.56 -7.15 -4.67
CA TYR A 223 12.75 -6.74 -3.54
C TYR A 223 11.75 -7.85 -3.22
N PRO A 224 11.84 -8.46 -2.02
CA PRO A 224 10.84 -9.41 -1.58
C PRO A 224 9.52 -8.70 -1.31
N ALA A 225 8.43 -9.36 -1.63
CA ALA A 225 7.09 -8.91 -1.35
C ALA A 225 6.27 -10.03 -0.72
N ARG A 226 5.37 -9.64 0.17
CA ARG A 226 4.30 -10.48 0.70
C ARG A 226 2.99 -10.05 0.08
N PHE A 227 2.07 -10.99 -0.08
CA PHE A 227 0.75 -10.66 -0.60
C PHE A 227 -0.36 -11.49 0.04
N GLU A 228 -1.55 -10.96 -0.04
CA GLU A 228 -2.79 -11.68 0.27
C GLU A 228 -3.76 -11.53 -0.91
N ILE A 229 -4.45 -12.60 -1.25
CA ILE A 229 -5.54 -12.60 -2.23
C ILE A 229 -6.82 -12.93 -1.48
N GLY A 230 -7.66 -11.91 -1.31
CA GLY A 230 -9.00 -12.04 -0.75
C GLY A 230 -10.04 -12.34 -1.81
N GLU A 231 -11.31 -12.29 -1.43
CA GLU A 231 -12.43 -12.57 -2.33
C GLU A 231 -12.55 -11.56 -3.47
N ASP A 232 -12.41 -10.26 -3.18
CA ASP A 232 -12.59 -9.17 -4.14
C ASP A 232 -11.38 -8.23 -4.29
N ARG A 233 -10.32 -8.45 -3.51
CA ARG A 233 -9.13 -7.60 -3.48
C ARG A 233 -7.84 -8.37 -3.32
N VAL A 234 -6.75 -7.71 -3.65
CA VAL A 234 -5.38 -8.12 -3.37
C VAL A 234 -4.72 -7.08 -2.49
N GLU A 235 -3.81 -7.52 -1.64
CA GLU A 235 -2.97 -6.63 -0.83
C GLU A 235 -1.52 -7.08 -0.97
N THR A 236 -0.59 -6.13 -1.05
CA THR A 236 0.84 -6.41 -1.19
C THR A 236 1.66 -5.53 -0.26
N LEU A 237 2.72 -6.09 0.31
CA LEU A 237 3.68 -5.42 1.17
C LEU A 237 5.09 -5.65 0.63
N ILE A 238 5.85 -4.57 0.46
CA ILE A 238 7.27 -4.61 0.09
C ILE A 238 8.08 -3.86 1.14
N TYR A 239 9.28 -4.39 1.42
CA TYR A 239 10.22 -3.81 2.36
C TYR A 239 11.66 -4.13 1.95
N TYR A 240 12.63 -3.32 2.40
CA TYR A 240 14.06 -3.55 2.18
C TYR A 240 14.94 -2.88 3.23
#